data_6fda41ad76319af680c9f777f07b6c96
#
_entry.id   6fda41ad76319af680c9f777f07b6c96
#
_cell.length_a   1.000
_cell.length_b   1.000
_cell.length_c   1.000
_cell.angle_alpha   90.00
_cell.angle_beta   90.00
_cell.angle_gamma   90.00
#
_symmetry.space_group_name_H-M   'P 1'
#
loop_
_entity.id
_entity.type
_entity.pdbx_description
1 polymer ?
#
loop_
_entity_poly.entity_id
_entity_poly.type
_entity_poly.pdbx_seq_one_letter_code
_entity_poly.pdbx_strand_id
1 'polypeptide(L)'
;MRHCHKPTIILRREKDFHGAWLRSLRDVKKTPTLAFLFAHPAHFVALGFGAGLSPVAPGTVGTLVALPLAALLHATTDDAGYLIVVVITFAIGVWAADRTGRALGVADHGAIVWDEVVAFLLVLFFVGTDPLRQAFAFLLFRLFDIVKPPPANIIDREWHNGFGVMADDIVAAFYAVIVFALWQRVSP
;
A
#
# COMPACT_ATOMS: atom_id res chain seq x y z
N MET A 1 -14.71 -66.95 8.36
CA MET A 1 -13.63 -65.98 8.17
C MET A 1 -14.27 -64.66 7.75
N ARG A 2 -14.34 -63.64 8.64
CA ARG A 2 -14.93 -62.33 8.32
C ARG A 2 -13.77 -61.34 8.05
N HIS A 3 -13.64 -60.87 6.80
CA HIS A 3 -12.67 -59.84 6.45
C HIS A 3 -13.11 -58.50 7.07
N CYS A 4 -12.30 -58.01 7.98
CA CYS A 4 -12.42 -56.67 8.58
C CYS A 4 -11.94 -55.61 7.56
N HIS A 5 -12.87 -54.91 6.97
CA HIS A 5 -12.60 -53.82 6.04
C HIS A 5 -12.23 -52.60 6.89
N LYS A 6 -10.95 -52.23 6.95
CA LYS A 6 -10.50 -50.98 7.60
C LYS A 6 -10.95 -49.79 6.77
N PRO A 7 -11.57 -48.77 7.35
CA PRO A 7 -12.08 -47.63 6.57
C PRO A 7 -10.93 -46.72 6.10
N THR A 8 -10.74 -46.68 4.80
CA THR A 8 -9.76 -45.81 4.07
C THR A 8 -10.04 -44.32 4.26
N ILE A 9 -11.12 -43.95 4.87
CA ILE A 9 -11.60 -42.56 5.07
C ILE A 9 -10.77 -41.81 6.12
N ILE A 10 -10.27 -42.50 7.15
CA ILE A 10 -9.50 -41.83 8.25
C ILE A 10 -8.15 -41.29 7.78
N LEU A 11 -7.45 -42.04 6.92
CA LEU A 11 -6.12 -41.64 6.43
C LEU A 11 -6.15 -40.49 5.44
N ARG A 12 -7.29 -40.26 4.75
CA ARG A 12 -7.45 -39.12 3.83
C ARG A 12 -7.63 -37.82 4.60
N ARG A 13 -8.38 -37.84 5.70
CA ARG A 13 -8.65 -36.67 6.55
C ARG A 13 -7.39 -36.14 7.27
N GLU A 14 -6.51 -37.05 7.66
CA GLU A 14 -5.25 -36.70 8.34
C GLU A 14 -4.25 -36.03 7.38
N LYS A 15 -4.16 -36.50 6.14
CA LYS A 15 -3.32 -35.90 5.09
C LYS A 15 -3.83 -34.54 4.66
N ASP A 16 -5.15 -34.35 4.61
CA ASP A 16 -5.77 -33.07 4.26
C ASP A 16 -5.59 -32.04 5.39
N PHE A 17 -5.68 -32.50 6.65
CA PHE A 17 -5.45 -31.66 7.83
C PHE A 17 -3.97 -31.25 7.94
N HIS A 18 -3.04 -32.17 7.75
CA HIS A 18 -1.60 -31.91 7.76
C HIS A 18 -1.19 -30.97 6.60
N GLY A 19 -1.79 -31.17 5.42
CA GLY A 19 -1.57 -30.30 4.26
C GLY A 19 -2.15 -28.90 4.44
N ALA A 20 -3.30 -28.76 5.12
CA ALA A 20 -3.90 -27.48 5.46
C ALA A 20 -3.09 -26.74 6.54
N TRP A 21 -2.62 -27.47 7.57
CA TRP A 21 -1.77 -26.91 8.64
C TRP A 21 -0.41 -26.48 8.11
N LEU A 22 0.25 -27.27 7.25
CA LEU A 22 1.50 -26.90 6.59
C LEU A 22 1.33 -25.74 5.60
N ARG A 23 0.16 -25.54 5.00
CA ARG A 23 -0.19 -24.34 4.23
C ARG A 23 -0.34 -23.14 5.15
N SER A 24 -1.07 -23.26 6.24
CA SER A 24 -1.21 -22.23 7.27
C SER A 24 0.13 -21.75 7.84
N LEU A 25 1.11 -22.64 8.00
CA LEU A 25 2.47 -22.27 8.43
C LEU A 25 3.28 -21.56 7.31
N ARG A 26 2.95 -21.77 6.03
CA ARG A 26 3.57 -21.07 4.91
C ARG A 26 2.97 -19.68 4.69
N ASP A 27 1.73 -19.46 5.11
CA ASP A 27 1.01 -18.19 5.03
C ASP A 27 1.31 -17.25 6.21
N VAL A 28 2.35 -17.54 7.01
CA VAL A 28 2.87 -16.58 7.97
C VAL A 28 3.42 -15.39 7.17
N LYS A 29 2.70 -14.27 7.17
CA LYS A 29 3.18 -13.00 6.60
C LYS A 29 4.61 -12.77 7.09
N LYS A 30 5.57 -12.80 6.17
CA LYS A 30 6.97 -12.57 6.51
C LYS A 30 7.10 -11.12 6.95
N THR A 31 7.42 -10.89 8.21
CA THR A 31 7.70 -9.54 8.70
C THR A 31 9.01 -9.05 8.05
N PRO A 32 8.99 -7.96 7.27
CA PRO A 32 10.20 -7.44 6.66
C PRO A 32 11.16 -6.93 7.73
N THR A 33 12.46 -7.14 7.48
CA THR A 33 13.55 -6.72 8.35
C THR A 33 14.43 -5.68 7.64
N LEU A 34 15.36 -5.04 8.35
CA LEU A 34 16.37 -4.17 7.73
C LEU A 34 17.19 -4.93 6.66
N ALA A 35 17.52 -6.18 6.89
CA ALA A 35 18.21 -7.00 5.89
C ALA A 35 17.35 -7.21 4.63
N PHE A 36 16.04 -7.40 4.79
CA PHE A 36 15.10 -7.49 3.66
C PHE A 36 15.01 -6.17 2.89
N LEU A 37 14.97 -5.03 3.60
CA LEU A 37 14.92 -3.69 3.00
C LEU A 37 16.08 -3.49 2.00
N PHE A 38 17.29 -3.85 2.38
CA PHE A 38 18.49 -3.66 1.55
C PHE A 38 18.80 -4.84 0.61
N ALA A 39 18.03 -5.92 0.65
CA ALA A 39 18.26 -7.08 -0.21
C ALA A 39 17.97 -6.80 -1.70
N HIS A 40 17.09 -5.82 -1.99
CA HIS A 40 16.74 -5.47 -3.36
C HIS A 40 16.21 -4.03 -3.45
N PRO A 41 16.56 -3.24 -4.49
CA PRO A 41 16.09 -1.85 -4.63
C PRO A 41 14.55 -1.71 -4.65
N ALA A 42 13.83 -2.71 -5.19
CA ALA A 42 12.37 -2.71 -5.15
C ALA A 42 11.84 -2.72 -3.71
N HIS A 43 12.49 -3.44 -2.78
CA HIS A 43 12.07 -3.48 -1.38
C HIS A 43 12.32 -2.14 -0.69
N PHE A 44 13.45 -1.50 -1.01
CA PHE A 44 13.78 -0.18 -0.48
C PHE A 44 12.75 0.88 -0.88
N VAL A 45 12.32 0.87 -2.15
CA VAL A 45 11.26 1.75 -2.64
C VAL A 45 9.91 1.36 -2.04
N ALA A 46 9.47 0.10 -2.18
CA ALA A 46 8.15 -0.34 -1.74
C ALA A 46 7.90 -0.10 -0.24
N LEU A 47 8.95 -0.25 0.59
CA LEU A 47 8.87 0.03 2.02
C LEU A 47 9.09 1.52 2.36
N GLY A 48 8.99 2.44 1.41
CA GLY A 48 9.09 3.88 1.64
C GLY A 48 10.39 4.28 2.36
N PHE A 49 11.54 3.79 1.87
CA PHE A 49 12.88 4.00 2.45
C PHE A 49 13.02 3.51 3.89
N GLY A 50 12.17 2.58 4.32
CA GLY A 50 12.14 2.01 5.65
C GLY A 50 10.93 2.43 6.52
N ALA A 51 10.09 3.36 6.07
CA ALA A 51 8.85 3.75 6.75
C ALA A 51 7.93 2.55 7.01
N GLY A 52 7.86 1.63 6.04
CA GLY A 52 7.10 0.37 6.12
C GLY A 52 7.60 -0.64 7.17
N LEU A 53 8.78 -0.42 7.76
CA LEU A 53 9.27 -1.21 8.89
C LEU A 53 8.72 -0.72 10.24
N SER A 54 7.94 0.36 10.25
CA SER A 54 7.32 0.85 11.48
C SER A 54 6.43 -0.22 12.10
N PRO A 55 6.58 -0.51 13.40
CA PRO A 55 5.75 -1.50 14.10
C PRO A 55 4.32 -1.00 14.33
N VAL A 56 4.10 0.31 14.22
CA VAL A 56 2.80 0.96 14.42
C VAL A 56 2.46 1.80 13.21
N ALA A 57 1.31 1.55 12.60
CA ALA A 57 0.73 2.31 11.49
C ALA A 57 1.75 2.64 10.37
N PRO A 58 2.39 1.64 9.72
CA PRO A 58 3.42 1.87 8.71
C PRO A 58 2.93 2.75 7.56
N GLY A 59 1.70 2.58 7.10
CA GLY A 59 1.11 3.43 6.08
C GLY A 59 1.00 4.91 6.50
N THR A 60 0.66 5.20 7.76
CA THR A 60 0.67 6.57 8.28
C THR A 60 2.08 7.17 8.24
N VAL A 61 3.10 6.38 8.61
CA VAL A 61 4.50 6.81 8.52
C VAL A 61 4.91 6.99 7.06
N GLY A 62 4.48 6.09 6.16
CA GLY A 62 4.68 6.21 4.71
C GLY A 62 4.08 7.50 4.16
N THR A 63 2.81 7.78 4.48
CA THR A 63 2.14 9.02 4.06
C THR A 63 2.91 10.27 4.52
N LEU A 64 3.48 10.28 5.73
CA LEU A 64 4.30 11.39 6.22
C LEU A 64 5.62 11.59 5.43
N VAL A 65 6.17 10.54 4.83
CA VAL A 65 7.35 10.65 3.94
C VAL A 65 7.05 11.51 2.71
N ALA A 66 5.82 11.57 2.27
CA ALA A 66 5.44 12.42 1.13
C ALA A 66 5.60 13.92 1.42
N LEU A 67 5.49 14.38 2.68
CA LEU A 67 5.61 15.80 3.01
C LEU A 67 6.96 16.42 2.62
N PRO A 68 8.11 15.90 3.08
CA PRO A 68 9.41 16.45 2.65
C PRO A 68 9.68 16.26 1.16
N LEU A 69 9.17 15.19 0.54
CA LEU A 69 9.29 14.99 -0.91
C LEU A 69 8.49 16.03 -1.68
N ALA A 70 7.26 16.33 -1.27
CA ALA A 70 6.44 17.37 -1.87
C ALA A 70 7.07 18.77 -1.71
N ALA A 71 7.60 19.06 -0.52
CA ALA A 71 8.31 20.33 -0.29
C ALA A 71 9.52 20.49 -1.24
N LEU A 72 10.28 19.42 -1.44
CA LEU A 72 11.40 19.40 -2.40
C LEU A 72 10.90 19.61 -3.84
N LEU A 73 9.84 18.91 -4.25
CA LEU A 73 9.28 19.03 -5.60
C LEU A 73 8.75 20.44 -5.87
N HIS A 74 8.01 21.04 -4.95
CA HIS A 74 7.53 22.42 -5.07
C HIS A 74 8.66 23.45 -5.13
N ALA A 75 9.81 23.16 -4.50
CA ALA A 75 10.96 24.06 -4.52
C ALA A 75 11.83 23.92 -5.79
N THR A 76 11.77 22.79 -6.48
CA THR A 76 12.74 22.45 -7.55
C THR A 76 12.12 22.23 -8.93
N THR A 77 10.78 22.08 -9.02
CA THR A 77 10.08 21.82 -10.27
C THR A 77 8.91 22.77 -10.46
N ASP A 78 8.47 22.92 -11.70
CA ASP A 78 7.17 23.49 -12.04
C ASP A 78 6.05 22.43 -11.91
N ASP A 79 4.81 22.84 -12.11
CA ASP A 79 3.65 21.95 -11.99
C ASP A 79 3.72 20.75 -12.93
N ALA A 80 4.23 20.94 -14.16
CA ALA A 80 4.39 19.85 -15.11
C ALA A 80 5.46 18.86 -14.66
N GLY A 81 6.61 19.38 -14.19
CA GLY A 81 7.70 18.58 -13.63
C GLY A 81 7.25 17.78 -12.39
N TYR A 82 6.48 18.40 -11.51
CA TYR A 82 5.92 17.72 -10.35
C TYR A 82 5.06 16.52 -10.76
N LEU A 83 4.10 16.72 -11.66
CA LEU A 83 3.19 15.66 -12.14
C LEU A 83 3.95 14.55 -12.89
N ILE A 84 4.97 14.91 -13.68
CA ILE A 84 5.83 13.91 -14.33
C ILE A 84 6.53 13.04 -13.28
N VAL A 85 7.04 13.61 -12.19
CA VAL A 85 7.67 12.84 -11.10
C VAL A 85 6.64 11.94 -10.44
N VAL A 86 5.41 12.40 -10.18
CA VAL A 86 4.32 11.56 -9.63
C VAL A 86 4.04 10.37 -10.55
N VAL A 87 3.94 10.57 -11.87
CA VAL A 87 3.71 9.47 -12.83
C VAL A 87 4.88 8.49 -12.86
N ILE A 88 6.12 8.98 -12.86
CA ILE A 88 7.31 8.13 -12.85
C ILE A 88 7.38 7.31 -11.56
N THR A 89 7.14 7.95 -10.41
CA THR A 89 7.19 7.28 -9.10
C THR A 89 6.05 6.29 -8.93
N PHE A 90 4.88 6.54 -9.55
CA PHE A 90 3.79 5.58 -9.65
C PHE A 90 4.22 4.32 -10.45
N ALA A 91 4.80 4.51 -11.63
CA ALA A 91 5.25 3.39 -12.46
C ALA A 91 6.35 2.55 -11.76
N ILE A 92 7.30 3.22 -11.09
CA ILE A 92 8.31 2.55 -10.26
C ILE A 92 7.64 1.81 -9.10
N GLY A 93 6.62 2.42 -8.48
CA GLY A 93 5.83 1.83 -7.40
C GLY A 93 5.14 0.54 -7.81
N VAL A 94 4.51 0.49 -8.98
CA VAL A 94 3.89 -0.73 -9.52
C VAL A 94 4.89 -1.88 -9.58
N TRP A 95 6.08 -1.63 -10.13
CA TRP A 95 7.15 -2.63 -10.19
C TRP A 95 7.64 -3.03 -8.79
N ALA A 96 7.84 -2.04 -7.90
CA ALA A 96 8.39 -2.25 -6.57
C ALA A 96 7.40 -3.03 -5.67
N ALA A 97 6.12 -2.65 -5.68
CA ALA A 97 5.06 -3.33 -4.92
C ALA A 97 4.87 -4.78 -5.38
N ASP A 98 4.79 -5.01 -6.70
CA ASP A 98 4.63 -6.35 -7.26
C ASP A 98 5.82 -7.27 -6.89
N ARG A 99 7.05 -6.76 -7.00
CA ARG A 99 8.27 -7.52 -6.66
C ARG A 99 8.33 -7.83 -5.16
N THR A 100 7.99 -6.85 -4.33
CA THR A 100 8.05 -6.96 -2.86
C THR A 100 6.93 -7.83 -2.32
N GLY A 101 5.71 -7.68 -2.84
CA GLY A 101 4.57 -8.51 -2.46
C GLY A 101 4.83 -9.99 -2.73
N ARG A 102 5.39 -10.34 -3.91
CA ARG A 102 5.82 -11.73 -4.20
C ARG A 102 6.88 -12.24 -3.22
N ALA A 103 7.84 -11.42 -2.83
CA ALA A 103 8.89 -11.83 -1.88
C ALA A 103 8.35 -12.02 -0.46
N LEU A 104 7.33 -11.25 -0.07
CA LEU A 104 6.64 -11.36 1.23
C LEU A 104 5.53 -12.42 1.22
N GLY A 105 5.10 -12.90 0.03
CA GLY A 105 4.06 -13.91 -0.12
C GLY A 105 2.63 -13.35 -0.11
N VAL A 106 2.46 -12.03 -0.13
CA VAL A 106 1.16 -11.34 -0.13
C VAL A 106 1.26 -10.13 -1.05
N ALA A 107 0.32 -9.97 -1.99
CA ALA A 107 0.37 -8.90 -2.98
C ALA A 107 0.31 -7.51 -2.33
N ASP A 108 -0.63 -7.32 -1.41
CA ASP A 108 -0.76 -6.14 -0.57
C ASP A 108 -0.33 -6.48 0.86
N HIS A 109 0.93 -6.24 1.14
CA HIS A 109 1.49 -6.42 2.47
C HIS A 109 1.55 -5.06 3.17
N GLY A 110 0.99 -4.92 4.36
CA GLY A 110 0.90 -3.65 5.10
C GLY A 110 2.24 -2.95 5.45
N ALA A 111 3.36 -3.48 5.00
CA ALA A 111 4.67 -2.82 5.02
C ALA A 111 5.02 -2.19 3.67
N ILE A 112 4.28 -2.47 2.61
CA ILE A 112 4.34 -1.72 1.36
C ILE A 112 3.60 -0.42 1.65
N VAL A 113 4.28 0.71 1.49
CA VAL A 113 3.76 2.05 1.85
C VAL A 113 4.09 3.09 0.77
N TRP A 114 4.67 2.65 -0.35
CA TRP A 114 5.00 3.54 -1.45
C TRP A 114 3.76 4.03 -2.21
N ASP A 115 2.70 3.26 -2.22
CA ASP A 115 1.37 3.60 -2.70
C ASP A 115 0.83 4.84 -1.98
N GLU A 116 0.83 4.83 -0.64
CA GLU A 116 0.41 5.99 0.15
C GLU A 116 1.35 7.19 -0.07
N VAL A 117 2.67 6.97 -0.23
CA VAL A 117 3.60 8.07 -0.53
C VAL A 117 3.22 8.75 -1.84
N VAL A 118 3.06 7.98 -2.93
CA VAL A 118 2.78 8.52 -4.27
C VAL A 118 1.38 9.13 -4.34
N ALA A 119 0.38 8.47 -3.75
CA ALA A 119 -0.98 8.97 -3.70
C ALA A 119 -1.07 10.29 -2.93
N PHE A 120 -0.37 10.39 -1.80
CA PHE A 120 -0.37 11.63 -1.02
C PHE A 120 0.48 12.74 -1.68
N LEU A 121 1.53 12.42 -2.43
CA LEU A 121 2.20 13.40 -3.29
C LEU A 121 1.21 14.03 -4.28
N LEU A 122 0.34 13.25 -4.89
CA LEU A 122 -0.71 13.76 -5.78
C LEU A 122 -1.69 14.69 -5.03
N VAL A 123 -2.09 14.36 -3.80
CA VAL A 123 -2.91 15.24 -2.97
C VAL A 123 -2.19 16.55 -2.68
N LEU A 124 -0.92 16.49 -2.27
CA LEU A 124 -0.11 17.66 -1.93
C LEU A 124 0.14 18.61 -3.11
N PHE A 125 0.13 18.09 -4.34
CA PHE A 125 0.16 18.92 -5.54
C PHE A 125 -1.00 19.94 -5.59
N PHE A 126 -2.22 19.49 -5.24
CA PHE A 126 -3.41 20.36 -5.24
C PHE A 126 -3.54 21.20 -3.97
N VAL A 127 -3.00 20.73 -2.86
CA VAL A 127 -3.11 21.39 -1.53
C VAL A 127 -2.08 22.51 -1.37
N GLY A 128 -0.90 22.36 -1.99
CA GLY A 128 0.22 23.28 -1.89
C GLY A 128 1.00 23.12 -0.58
N THR A 129 1.65 24.21 -0.15
CA THR A 129 2.67 24.19 0.91
C THR A 129 2.20 24.65 2.29
N ASP A 130 0.93 25.03 2.45
CA ASP A 130 0.38 25.47 3.73
C ASP A 130 0.27 24.29 4.71
N PRO A 131 0.91 24.34 5.90
CA PRO A 131 0.94 23.20 6.81
C PRO A 131 -0.42 22.79 7.37
N LEU A 132 -1.33 23.76 7.61
CA LEU A 132 -2.66 23.47 8.15
C LEU A 132 -3.53 22.77 7.11
N ARG A 133 -3.45 23.22 5.86
CA ARG A 133 -4.12 22.58 4.73
C ARG A 133 -3.57 21.17 4.48
N GLN A 134 -2.25 20.99 4.55
CA GLN A 134 -1.59 19.68 4.44
C GLN A 134 -2.04 18.73 5.56
N ALA A 135 -2.14 19.22 6.81
CA ALA A 135 -2.61 18.40 7.93
C ALA A 135 -4.07 17.95 7.73
N PHE A 136 -4.93 18.85 7.26
CA PHE A 136 -6.34 18.51 6.96
C PHE A 136 -6.44 17.51 5.80
N ALA A 137 -5.69 17.74 4.73
CA ALA A 137 -5.63 16.83 3.58
C ALA A 137 -5.07 15.44 3.95
N PHE A 138 -4.09 15.39 4.86
CA PHE A 138 -3.57 14.15 5.42
C PHE A 138 -4.66 13.33 6.12
N LEU A 139 -5.47 13.98 6.97
CA LEU A 139 -6.57 13.30 7.66
C LEU A 139 -7.62 12.78 6.67
N LEU A 140 -7.97 13.57 5.65
CA LEU A 140 -8.90 13.17 4.60
C LEU A 140 -8.37 11.97 3.81
N PHE A 141 -7.11 12.04 3.37
CA PHE A 141 -6.49 10.95 2.62
C PHE A 141 -6.47 9.66 3.44
N ARG A 142 -5.98 9.71 4.69
CA ARG A 142 -5.96 8.53 5.56
C ARG A 142 -7.36 7.97 5.86
N LEU A 143 -8.37 8.83 5.96
CA LEU A 143 -9.75 8.38 6.12
C LEU A 143 -10.21 7.56 4.91
N PHE A 144 -10.01 8.07 3.68
CA PHE A 144 -10.47 7.40 2.47
C PHE A 144 -9.65 6.15 2.13
N ASP A 145 -8.36 6.15 2.41
CA ASP A 145 -7.49 5.00 2.26
C ASP A 145 -7.88 3.84 3.23
N ILE A 146 -8.24 4.15 4.47
CA ILE A 146 -8.67 3.12 5.44
C ILE A 146 -10.10 2.63 5.16
N VAL A 147 -11.03 3.54 4.83
CA VAL A 147 -12.45 3.21 4.59
C VAL A 147 -12.65 2.56 3.24
N LYS A 148 -11.78 2.88 2.25
CA LYS A 148 -11.79 2.38 0.87
C LYS A 148 -13.19 2.40 0.23
N PRO A 149 -13.81 3.60 0.06
CA PRO A 149 -15.10 3.68 -0.61
C PRO A 149 -15.01 3.17 -2.05
N PRO A 150 -16.12 2.64 -2.64
CA PRO A 150 -16.11 2.21 -4.04
C PRO A 150 -15.70 3.36 -4.97
N PRO A 151 -14.82 3.14 -6.00
CA PRO A 151 -14.32 1.84 -6.48
C PRO A 151 -13.02 1.35 -5.83
N ALA A 152 -12.40 2.06 -4.86
CA ALA A 152 -11.14 1.67 -4.25
C ALA A 152 -11.20 0.25 -3.65
N ASN A 153 -12.27 -0.08 -2.92
CA ASN A 153 -12.48 -1.41 -2.34
C ASN A 153 -12.63 -2.54 -3.38
N ILE A 154 -13.08 -2.23 -4.60
CA ILE A 154 -13.19 -3.20 -5.68
C ILE A 154 -11.81 -3.49 -6.24
N ILE A 155 -11.00 -2.45 -6.45
CA ILE A 155 -9.61 -2.56 -6.94
C ILE A 155 -8.79 -3.39 -5.95
N ASP A 156 -8.81 -3.04 -4.67
CA ASP A 156 -8.13 -3.74 -3.60
C ASP A 156 -8.49 -5.24 -3.53
N ARG A 157 -9.77 -5.58 -3.74
CA ARG A 157 -10.25 -6.95 -3.67
C ARG A 157 -10.00 -7.79 -4.91
N GLU A 158 -9.91 -7.18 -6.10
CA GLU A 158 -9.85 -7.91 -7.37
C GLU A 158 -8.46 -7.89 -8.00
N TRP A 159 -7.67 -6.83 -7.77
CA TRP A 159 -6.40 -6.61 -8.46
C TRP A 159 -5.19 -6.93 -7.56
N HIS A 160 -4.95 -8.21 -7.35
CA HIS A 160 -3.85 -8.70 -6.51
C HIS A 160 -2.48 -8.62 -7.21
N ASN A 161 -2.09 -7.43 -7.63
CA ASN A 161 -0.80 -7.14 -8.28
C ASN A 161 -0.32 -5.73 -7.91
N GLY A 162 0.91 -5.39 -8.29
CA GLY A 162 1.50 -4.09 -7.96
C GLY A 162 0.72 -2.89 -8.51
N PHE A 163 -0.02 -3.05 -9.61
CA PHE A 163 -0.87 -1.98 -10.13
C PHE A 163 -2.11 -1.77 -9.24
N GLY A 164 -2.75 -2.85 -8.78
CA GLY A 164 -3.89 -2.77 -7.85
C GLY A 164 -3.52 -2.06 -6.56
N VAL A 165 -2.39 -2.46 -5.94
CA VAL A 165 -1.85 -1.84 -4.72
C VAL A 165 -1.60 -0.34 -4.88
N MET A 166 -1.16 0.12 -6.05
CA MET A 166 -0.93 1.54 -6.29
C MET A 166 -2.22 2.30 -6.66
N ALA A 167 -3.18 1.63 -7.30
CA ALA A 167 -4.34 2.28 -7.91
C ALA A 167 -5.46 2.59 -6.90
N ASP A 168 -5.66 1.75 -5.89
CA ASP A 168 -6.69 1.98 -4.87
C ASP A 168 -6.40 3.23 -4.04
N ASP A 169 -5.13 3.50 -3.73
CA ASP A 169 -4.71 4.73 -3.03
C ASP A 169 -4.81 5.98 -3.91
N ILE A 170 -4.60 5.86 -5.22
CA ILE A 170 -4.88 6.97 -6.15
C ILE A 170 -6.36 7.33 -6.12
N VAL A 171 -7.26 6.35 -6.03
CA VAL A 171 -8.69 6.61 -5.88
C VAL A 171 -8.98 7.31 -4.53
N ALA A 172 -8.34 6.88 -3.44
CA ALA A 172 -8.46 7.55 -2.14
C ALA A 172 -7.96 9.01 -2.21
N ALA A 173 -6.85 9.26 -2.94
CA ALA A 173 -6.33 10.60 -3.18
C ALA A 173 -7.34 11.49 -3.92
N PHE A 174 -8.03 10.98 -4.96
CA PHE A 174 -9.07 11.74 -5.64
C PHE A 174 -10.23 12.12 -4.71
N TYR A 175 -10.69 11.24 -3.85
CA TYR A 175 -11.70 11.57 -2.85
C TYR A 175 -11.22 12.67 -1.89
N ALA A 176 -9.98 12.56 -1.40
CA ALA A 176 -9.41 13.56 -0.53
C ALA A 176 -9.33 14.94 -1.22
N VAL A 177 -8.88 15.00 -2.47
CA VAL A 177 -8.80 16.24 -3.26
C VAL A 177 -10.18 16.85 -3.49
N ILE A 178 -11.19 16.05 -3.85
CA ILE A 178 -12.56 16.54 -4.08
C ILE A 178 -13.12 17.16 -2.80
N VAL A 179 -13.03 16.45 -1.66
CA VAL A 179 -13.54 16.95 -0.38
C VAL A 179 -12.77 18.18 0.06
N PHE A 180 -11.44 18.20 -0.10
CA PHE A 180 -10.61 19.36 0.18
C PHE A 180 -11.00 20.58 -0.67
N ALA A 181 -11.21 20.40 -1.98
CA ALA A 181 -11.62 21.48 -2.87
C ALA A 181 -13.01 22.03 -2.53
N LEU A 182 -13.96 21.17 -2.12
CA LEU A 182 -15.27 21.59 -1.64
C LEU A 182 -15.16 22.40 -0.33
N TRP A 183 -14.34 21.93 0.60
CA TRP A 183 -14.09 22.65 1.85
C TRP A 183 -13.52 24.05 1.62
N GLN A 184 -12.54 24.19 0.71
CA GLN A 184 -11.96 25.49 0.37
C GLN A 184 -12.96 26.51 -0.18
N ARG A 185 -14.05 26.05 -0.81
CA ARG A 185 -15.11 26.96 -1.30
C ARG A 185 -16.00 27.53 -0.18
N VAL A 186 -16.09 26.80 0.94
CA VAL A 186 -16.96 27.16 2.07
C VAL A 186 -16.17 27.87 3.17
N SER A 187 -14.88 27.62 3.25
CA SER A 187 -13.95 28.19 4.25
C SER A 187 -12.80 28.90 3.54
N PRO A 188 -13.03 30.10 2.98
CA PRO A 188 -12.01 30.86 2.26
C PRO A 188 -10.87 31.34 3.16
#